data_e216dcb085532306e25a690bc45a4c21
#
_entry.id   e216dcb085532306e25a690bc45a4c21
#
_cell.length_a   1.000
_cell.length_b   1.000
_cell.length_c   1.000
_cell.angle_alpha   90.00
_cell.angle_beta   90.00
_cell.angle_gamma   90.00
#
_symmetry.space_group_name_H-M   'P 1'
#
loop_
_entity.id
_entity.type
_entity.pdbx_description
1 polymer ?
#
loop_
_entity_poly.entity_id
_entity_poly.type
_entity_poly.pdbx_seq_one_letter_code
_entity_poly.pdbx_strand_id
1 'polypeptide(L)'
;MTAPSANGSCTLVGAGPGDPELLTLKALKAIQAATVVLVDDLVSDAILALAPPGARIVYVGKRGGCKSTPQAHIEALMVAAVREGETVVRLKGGDPFIFGRGGEEVQHLAGAGIAVQVVNGITAGLAGMTLLGAPLTHRRHAHGVVFITGHNHPGEAGTDWRRLGATARDARLTLVIYMGIASCARIQRELLDALPAHTPAAVIQHVSLPQQ
;
A
#
# COMPACT_ATOMS: atom_id res chain seq x y z
N MET A 1 -11.54 -42.10 -12.17
CA MET A 1 -11.24 -41.40 -10.93
C MET A 1 -10.60 -40.06 -11.33
N THR A 2 -11.38 -39.03 -11.46
CA THR A 2 -10.88 -37.65 -11.69
C THR A 2 -10.27 -37.15 -10.39
N ALA A 3 -8.97 -36.82 -10.40
CA ALA A 3 -8.32 -36.16 -9.28
C ALA A 3 -9.10 -34.88 -8.94
N PRO A 4 -9.26 -34.54 -7.64
CA PRO A 4 -9.86 -33.27 -7.29
C PRO A 4 -8.99 -32.18 -7.90
N SER A 5 -9.58 -31.34 -8.75
CA SER A 5 -8.95 -30.13 -9.21
C SER A 5 -8.64 -29.30 -7.96
N ALA A 6 -7.38 -29.22 -7.57
CA ALA A 6 -6.94 -28.29 -6.55
C ALA A 6 -7.25 -26.89 -7.11
N ASN A 7 -8.38 -26.31 -6.70
CA ASN A 7 -8.71 -24.95 -7.07
C ASN A 7 -7.64 -24.05 -6.44
N GLY A 8 -6.83 -23.42 -7.28
CA GLY A 8 -5.86 -22.43 -6.83
C GLY A 8 -6.55 -21.30 -6.08
N SER A 9 -5.82 -20.55 -5.30
CA SER A 9 -6.32 -19.45 -4.49
C SER A 9 -5.50 -18.18 -4.68
N CYS A 10 -6.11 -17.02 -4.44
CA CYS A 10 -5.41 -15.74 -4.46
C CYS A 10 -5.68 -14.96 -3.17
N THR A 11 -4.61 -14.49 -2.55
CA THR A 11 -4.68 -13.59 -1.39
C THR A 11 -3.86 -12.33 -1.68
N LEU A 12 -4.49 -11.16 -1.59
CA LEU A 12 -3.80 -9.87 -1.54
C LEU A 12 -3.34 -9.63 -0.10
N VAL A 13 -2.06 -9.42 0.10
CA VAL A 13 -1.45 -9.31 1.43
C VAL A 13 -0.72 -7.99 1.58
N GLY A 14 -1.09 -7.22 2.61
CA GLY A 14 -0.34 -6.05 3.03
C GLY A 14 0.91 -6.46 3.80
N ALA A 15 2.05 -6.05 3.28
CA ALA A 15 3.37 -6.31 3.86
C ALA A 15 3.74 -5.33 4.99
N GLY A 16 2.87 -4.35 5.28
CA GLY A 16 3.23 -3.30 6.22
C GLY A 16 4.30 -2.34 5.67
N PRO A 17 4.91 -1.52 6.53
CA PRO A 17 5.83 -0.46 6.12
C PRO A 17 7.24 -0.94 5.77
N GLY A 18 7.61 -2.17 6.13
CA GLY A 18 8.92 -2.74 5.80
C GLY A 18 9.54 -3.62 6.89
N ASP A 19 9.28 -3.31 8.16
CA ASP A 19 9.69 -4.13 9.30
C ASP A 19 8.86 -5.42 9.39
N PRO A 20 9.48 -6.62 9.38
CA PRO A 20 8.76 -7.89 9.52
C PRO A 20 7.95 -8.02 10.81
N GLU A 21 8.36 -7.37 11.90
CA GLU A 21 7.62 -7.41 13.17
C GLU A 21 6.29 -6.63 13.11
N LEU A 22 6.12 -5.80 12.07
CA LEU A 22 4.87 -5.09 11.81
C LEU A 22 3.93 -5.84 10.87
N LEU A 23 4.24 -7.09 10.49
CA LEU A 23 3.30 -7.96 9.80
C LEU A 23 2.16 -8.38 10.71
N THR A 24 0.96 -8.48 10.14
CA THR A 24 -0.12 -9.18 10.83
C THR A 24 0.15 -10.69 10.83
N LEU A 25 -0.27 -11.39 11.88
CA LEU A 25 -0.18 -12.85 11.92
C LEU A 25 -0.87 -13.54 10.74
N LYS A 26 -1.94 -12.91 10.23
CA LYS A 26 -2.65 -13.42 9.05
C LYS A 26 -1.84 -13.25 7.78
N ALA A 27 -1.12 -12.12 7.64
CA ALA A 27 -0.20 -11.88 6.54
C ALA A 27 0.95 -12.89 6.53
N LEU A 28 1.59 -13.11 7.68
CA LEU A 28 2.66 -14.09 7.84
C LEU A 28 2.21 -15.50 7.42
N LYS A 29 1.05 -15.95 7.91
CA LYS A 29 0.50 -17.28 7.55
C LYS A 29 0.20 -17.39 6.05
N ALA A 30 -0.32 -16.34 5.43
CA ALA A 30 -0.59 -16.33 3.99
C ALA A 30 0.72 -16.41 3.19
N ILE A 31 1.75 -15.63 3.56
CA ILE A 31 3.08 -15.67 2.92
C ILE A 31 3.69 -17.07 3.03
N GLN A 32 3.64 -17.68 4.21
CA GLN A 32 4.21 -19.01 4.46
C GLN A 32 3.48 -20.16 3.75
N ALA A 33 2.24 -19.95 3.33
CA ALA A 33 1.46 -20.94 2.58
C ALA A 33 1.57 -20.76 1.05
N ALA A 34 2.25 -19.72 0.57
CA ALA A 34 2.30 -19.39 -0.85
C ALA A 34 3.16 -20.37 -1.65
N THR A 35 2.68 -20.76 -2.84
CA THR A 35 3.47 -21.41 -3.87
C THR A 35 3.99 -20.42 -4.92
N VAL A 36 3.26 -19.28 -5.08
CA VAL A 36 3.65 -18.17 -5.94
C VAL A 36 3.47 -16.85 -5.19
N VAL A 37 4.49 -16.01 -5.18
CA VAL A 37 4.44 -14.65 -4.61
C VAL A 37 4.70 -13.63 -5.71
N LEU A 38 3.69 -12.81 -6.03
CA LEU A 38 3.88 -11.62 -6.86
C LEU A 38 4.17 -10.43 -5.95
N VAL A 39 5.34 -9.83 -6.07
CA VAL A 39 5.86 -8.84 -5.11
C VAL A 39 6.13 -7.48 -5.76
N ASP A 40 5.73 -6.40 -5.06
CA ASP A 40 6.04 -5.00 -5.40
C ASP A 40 7.43 -4.58 -4.91
N ASP A 41 7.95 -3.47 -5.44
CA ASP A 41 9.23 -2.86 -5.03
C ASP A 41 9.25 -2.35 -3.60
N LEU A 42 8.09 -2.03 -3.03
CA LEU A 42 7.96 -1.48 -1.68
C LEU A 42 8.02 -2.53 -0.57
N VAL A 43 8.13 -3.80 -0.93
CA VAL A 43 8.26 -4.90 0.03
C VAL A 43 9.74 -5.12 0.34
N SER A 44 10.09 -5.14 1.63
CA SER A 44 11.47 -5.39 2.05
C SER A 44 11.90 -6.85 1.81
N ASP A 45 13.19 -7.05 1.58
CA ASP A 45 13.75 -8.39 1.39
C ASP A 45 13.59 -9.26 2.65
N ALA A 46 13.57 -8.65 3.84
CA ALA A 46 13.33 -9.33 5.11
C ALA A 46 11.93 -9.96 5.18
N ILE A 47 10.92 -9.27 4.64
CA ILE A 47 9.55 -9.81 4.54
C ILE A 47 9.47 -10.89 3.47
N LEU A 48 10.12 -10.68 2.32
CA LEU A 48 10.12 -11.66 1.23
C LEU A 48 10.81 -12.97 1.64
N ALA A 49 11.81 -12.89 2.50
CA ALA A 49 12.50 -14.07 3.05
C ALA A 49 11.63 -14.98 3.94
N LEU A 50 10.42 -14.51 4.33
CA LEU A 50 9.45 -15.33 5.07
C LEU A 50 8.66 -16.29 4.17
N ALA A 51 8.74 -16.13 2.85
CA ALA A 51 8.14 -17.06 1.90
C ALA A 51 8.86 -18.42 1.93
N PRO A 52 8.16 -19.54 1.64
CA PRO A 52 8.79 -20.86 1.58
C PRO A 52 9.93 -20.90 0.56
N PRO A 53 11.03 -21.64 0.81
CA PRO A 53 12.14 -21.76 -0.15
C PRO A 53 11.72 -22.27 -1.53
N GLY A 54 10.63 -23.03 -1.62
CA GLY A 54 10.09 -23.54 -2.89
C GLY A 54 9.07 -22.60 -3.57
N ALA A 55 8.73 -21.48 -2.98
CA ALA A 55 7.81 -20.54 -3.59
C ALA A 55 8.45 -19.81 -4.78
N ARG A 56 7.71 -19.73 -5.88
CA ARG A 56 8.12 -18.96 -7.07
C ARG A 56 7.91 -17.47 -6.82
N ILE A 57 8.98 -16.69 -6.77
CA ILE A 57 8.93 -15.24 -6.58
C ILE A 57 8.87 -14.53 -7.93
N VAL A 58 7.86 -13.70 -8.14
CA VAL A 58 7.64 -12.91 -9.35
C VAL A 58 7.65 -11.42 -9.00
N TYR A 59 8.70 -10.73 -9.41
CA TYR A 59 8.80 -9.28 -9.22
C TYR A 59 7.96 -8.55 -10.26
N VAL A 60 7.00 -7.75 -9.82
CA VAL A 60 6.09 -6.98 -10.69
C VAL A 60 6.26 -5.47 -10.55
N GLY A 61 7.16 -5.03 -9.69
CA GLY A 61 7.52 -3.62 -9.49
C GLY A 61 8.61 -3.13 -10.46
N LYS A 62 9.20 -1.95 -10.14
CA LYS A 62 10.21 -1.26 -10.97
C LYS A 62 11.67 -1.62 -10.60
N ARG A 63 11.94 -2.77 -10.00
CA ARG A 63 13.31 -3.08 -9.54
C ARG A 63 14.36 -2.83 -10.62
N GLY A 64 15.42 -2.12 -10.24
CA GLY A 64 16.59 -1.94 -11.09
C GLY A 64 16.43 -1.01 -12.27
N GLY A 65 15.50 -0.06 -12.24
CA GLY A 65 15.30 0.92 -13.32
C GLY A 65 14.49 0.39 -14.52
N CYS A 66 13.93 -0.81 -14.42
CA CYS A 66 13.02 -1.36 -15.42
C CYS A 66 11.69 -0.56 -15.46
N LYS A 67 11.01 -0.59 -16.62
CA LYS A 67 9.66 -0.03 -16.73
C LYS A 67 8.71 -0.79 -15.80
N SER A 68 7.82 -0.06 -15.13
CA SER A 68 6.74 -0.66 -14.33
C SER A 68 5.97 -1.68 -15.16
N THR A 69 5.77 -2.87 -14.61
CA THR A 69 4.89 -3.87 -15.22
C THR A 69 3.48 -3.29 -15.34
N PRO A 70 2.86 -3.31 -16.53
CA PRO A 70 1.49 -2.83 -16.70
C PRO A 70 0.53 -3.57 -15.76
N GLN A 71 -0.43 -2.86 -15.15
CA GLN A 71 -1.38 -3.44 -14.20
C GLN A 71 -2.13 -4.64 -14.79
N ALA A 72 -2.60 -4.52 -16.03
CA ALA A 72 -3.29 -5.61 -16.73
C ALA A 72 -2.41 -6.88 -16.87
N HIS A 73 -1.10 -6.73 -16.98
CA HIS A 73 -0.18 -7.88 -17.02
C HIS A 73 -0.06 -8.55 -15.63
N ILE A 74 0.00 -7.76 -14.55
CA ILE A 74 0.02 -8.29 -13.17
C ILE A 74 -1.26 -9.10 -12.91
N GLU A 75 -2.40 -8.54 -13.28
CA GLU A 75 -3.71 -9.17 -13.15
C GLU A 75 -3.80 -10.48 -13.94
N ALA A 76 -3.31 -10.48 -15.18
CA ALA A 76 -3.27 -11.69 -16.00
C ALA A 76 -2.36 -12.78 -15.40
N LEU A 77 -1.20 -12.41 -14.82
CA LEU A 77 -0.32 -13.36 -14.13
C LEU A 77 -1.00 -14.00 -12.91
N MET A 78 -1.74 -13.20 -12.11
CA MET A 78 -2.49 -13.74 -10.97
C MET A 78 -3.55 -14.74 -11.42
N VAL A 79 -4.35 -14.39 -12.45
CA VAL A 79 -5.39 -15.27 -12.99
C VAL A 79 -4.80 -16.58 -13.53
N ALA A 80 -3.70 -16.50 -14.28
CA ALA A 80 -3.02 -17.67 -14.84
C ALA A 80 -2.54 -18.61 -13.72
N ALA A 81 -1.82 -18.09 -12.73
CA ALA A 81 -1.30 -18.88 -11.63
C ALA A 81 -2.41 -19.56 -10.81
N VAL A 82 -3.52 -18.86 -10.51
CA VAL A 82 -4.66 -19.47 -9.82
C VAL A 82 -5.28 -20.60 -10.64
N ARG A 83 -5.40 -20.43 -11.97
CA ARG A 83 -5.94 -21.48 -12.86
C ARG A 83 -5.02 -22.68 -12.99
N GLU A 84 -3.71 -22.51 -12.76
CA GLU A 84 -2.72 -23.59 -12.66
C GLU A 84 -2.79 -24.33 -11.32
N GLY A 85 -3.66 -23.93 -10.40
CA GLY A 85 -3.84 -24.57 -9.08
C GLY A 85 -2.93 -24.02 -8.00
N GLU A 86 -2.23 -22.90 -8.24
CA GLU A 86 -1.28 -22.31 -7.30
C GLU A 86 -1.97 -21.57 -6.14
N THR A 87 -1.29 -21.54 -4.99
CA THR A 87 -1.61 -20.65 -3.86
C THR A 87 -0.88 -19.34 -4.07
N VAL A 88 -1.58 -18.38 -4.66
CA VAL A 88 -1.02 -17.09 -5.06
C VAL A 88 -1.11 -16.09 -3.93
N VAL A 89 0.01 -15.47 -3.57
CA VAL A 89 0.08 -14.29 -2.72
C VAL A 89 0.51 -13.08 -3.54
N ARG A 90 -0.35 -12.07 -3.63
CA ARG A 90 -0.02 -10.75 -4.13
C ARG A 90 0.45 -9.89 -2.96
N LEU A 91 1.76 -9.76 -2.80
CA LEU A 91 2.40 -9.07 -1.67
C LEU A 91 2.64 -7.60 -2.01
N LYS A 92 2.05 -6.70 -1.23
CA LYS A 92 2.01 -5.25 -1.48
C LYS A 92 2.54 -4.49 -0.28
N GLY A 93 3.39 -3.48 -0.51
CA GLY A 93 3.84 -2.60 0.56
C GLY A 93 2.67 -1.88 1.25
N GLY A 94 2.74 -1.66 2.55
CA GLY A 94 1.67 -1.04 3.34
C GLY A 94 0.42 -1.89 3.41
N ASP A 95 -0.72 -1.30 3.05
CA ASP A 95 -2.04 -1.93 3.00
C ASP A 95 -2.55 -2.01 1.55
N PRO A 96 -3.13 -3.15 1.10
CA PRO A 96 -3.58 -3.32 -0.28
C PRO A 96 -4.63 -2.30 -0.74
N PHE A 97 -5.45 -1.79 0.19
CA PHE A 97 -6.56 -0.89 -0.10
C PHE A 97 -6.25 0.59 0.17
N ILE A 98 -5.04 0.92 0.65
CA ILE A 98 -4.60 2.30 0.83
C ILE A 98 -3.56 2.64 -0.24
N PHE A 99 -3.99 3.30 -1.30
CA PHE A 99 -3.18 3.71 -2.48
C PHE A 99 -2.39 2.58 -3.15
N GLY A 100 -2.83 1.32 -2.92
CA GLY A 100 -2.18 0.10 -3.41
C GLY A 100 -2.84 -0.51 -4.65
N ARG A 101 -3.88 0.08 -5.22
CA ARG A 101 -4.67 -0.45 -6.36
C ARG A 101 -5.27 -1.83 -6.12
N GLY A 102 -5.31 -2.30 -4.86
CA GLY A 102 -5.85 -3.62 -4.52
C GLY A 102 -7.32 -3.80 -4.91
N GLY A 103 -8.12 -2.71 -4.92
CA GLY A 103 -9.50 -2.74 -5.38
C GLY A 103 -9.62 -3.13 -6.86
N GLU A 104 -8.75 -2.61 -7.73
CA GLU A 104 -8.70 -2.94 -9.16
C GLU A 104 -8.33 -4.43 -9.34
N GLU A 105 -7.33 -4.92 -8.63
CA GLU A 105 -6.89 -6.32 -8.66
C GLU A 105 -8.02 -7.26 -8.21
N VAL A 106 -8.73 -6.93 -7.12
CA VAL A 106 -9.89 -7.71 -6.65
C VAL A 106 -11.02 -7.74 -7.68
N GLN A 107 -11.36 -6.58 -8.27
CA GLN A 107 -12.40 -6.50 -9.29
C GLN A 107 -12.07 -7.33 -10.53
N HIS A 108 -10.82 -7.29 -10.99
CA HIS A 108 -10.36 -8.06 -12.14
C HIS A 108 -10.47 -9.57 -11.90
N LEU A 109 -9.95 -10.06 -10.75
CA LEU A 109 -10.01 -11.48 -10.41
C LEU A 109 -11.45 -11.96 -10.20
N ALA A 110 -12.29 -11.15 -9.55
CA ALA A 110 -13.72 -11.46 -9.41
C ALA A 110 -14.41 -11.58 -10.77
N GLY A 111 -14.10 -10.71 -11.73
CA GLY A 111 -14.56 -10.80 -13.11
C GLY A 111 -14.10 -12.07 -13.82
N ALA A 112 -12.97 -12.65 -13.43
CA ALA A 112 -12.45 -13.95 -13.91
C ALA A 112 -13.03 -15.16 -13.14
N GLY A 113 -13.97 -14.95 -12.20
CA GLY A 113 -14.59 -15.98 -11.37
C GLY A 113 -13.72 -16.46 -10.20
N ILE A 114 -12.68 -15.69 -9.83
CA ILE A 114 -11.75 -16.03 -8.76
C ILE A 114 -12.10 -15.23 -7.51
N ALA A 115 -12.41 -15.94 -6.42
CA ALA A 115 -12.58 -15.33 -5.10
C ALA A 115 -11.22 -14.92 -4.52
N VAL A 116 -11.12 -13.67 -4.05
CA VAL A 116 -9.89 -13.10 -3.51
C VAL A 116 -10.05 -12.82 -2.03
N GLN A 117 -9.12 -13.33 -1.22
CA GLN A 117 -8.99 -12.89 0.16
C GLN A 117 -8.09 -11.66 0.24
N VAL A 118 -8.44 -10.70 1.09
CA VAL A 118 -7.59 -9.54 1.35
C VAL A 118 -7.17 -9.54 2.81
N VAL A 119 -5.88 -9.33 3.04
CA VAL A 119 -5.27 -9.26 4.36
C VAL A 119 -4.64 -7.88 4.54
N ASN A 120 -5.12 -7.12 5.52
CA ASN A 120 -4.60 -5.80 5.81
C ASN A 120 -3.13 -5.81 6.22
N GLY A 121 -2.44 -4.72 5.93
CA GLY A 121 -1.14 -4.38 6.45
C GLY A 121 -1.15 -2.99 7.11
N ILE A 122 -0.14 -2.68 7.91
CA ILE A 122 0.01 -1.36 8.49
C ILE A 122 0.48 -0.40 7.39
N THR A 123 -0.35 0.59 7.08
CA THR A 123 0.00 1.61 6.07
C THR A 123 1.10 2.55 6.59
N ALA A 124 2.00 2.98 5.71
CA ALA A 124 3.19 3.77 6.07
C ALA A 124 2.85 5.06 6.84
N GLY A 125 1.76 5.74 6.49
CA GLY A 125 1.36 6.97 7.18
C GLY A 125 0.96 6.76 8.64
N LEU A 126 0.44 5.59 8.99
CA LEU A 126 0.16 5.21 10.38
C LEU A 126 1.46 4.85 11.11
N ALA A 127 2.27 3.98 10.52
CA ALA A 127 3.51 3.50 11.12
C ALA A 127 4.52 4.64 11.33
N GLY A 128 4.69 5.53 10.33
CA GLY A 128 5.63 6.64 10.41
C GLY A 128 5.35 7.57 11.59
N MET A 129 4.10 7.89 11.85
CA MET A 129 3.73 8.74 12.98
C MET A 129 3.94 8.03 14.32
N THR A 130 3.68 6.72 14.39
CA THR A 130 3.99 5.92 15.59
C THR A 130 5.48 5.94 15.89
N LEU A 131 6.34 5.77 14.90
CA LEU A 131 7.79 5.79 15.03
C LEU A 131 8.35 7.16 15.42
N LEU A 132 7.68 8.25 15.02
CA LEU A 132 7.98 9.61 15.48
C LEU A 132 7.49 9.89 16.90
N GLY A 133 6.75 8.99 17.54
CA GLY A 133 6.11 9.21 18.82
C GLY A 133 5.02 10.29 18.79
N ALA A 134 4.45 10.58 17.59
CA ALA A 134 3.41 11.60 17.40
C ALA A 134 2.08 10.95 17.03
N PRO A 135 1.02 11.15 17.82
CA PRO A 135 -0.28 10.57 17.52
C PRO A 135 -0.96 11.29 16.35
N LEU A 136 -1.58 10.51 15.44
CA LEU A 136 -2.42 11.07 14.34
C LEU A 136 -3.69 11.73 14.84
N THR A 137 -4.22 11.32 15.99
CA THR A 137 -5.40 11.91 16.62
C THR A 137 -5.10 12.32 18.05
N HIS A 138 -5.71 13.42 18.50
CA HIS A 138 -5.56 13.90 19.86
C HIS A 138 -6.82 14.62 20.32
N ARG A 139 -7.35 14.27 21.51
CA ARG A 139 -8.63 14.81 22.02
C ARG A 139 -8.75 16.33 21.92
N ARG A 140 -7.68 17.08 22.10
CA ARG A 140 -7.67 18.56 22.09
C ARG A 140 -7.20 19.16 20.78
N HIS A 141 -6.47 18.44 19.93
CA HIS A 141 -5.73 19.01 18.80
C HIS A 141 -6.12 18.43 17.44
N ALA A 142 -6.39 17.12 17.34
CA ALA A 142 -6.67 16.45 16.09
C ALA A 142 -7.83 15.46 16.24
N HIS A 143 -8.98 15.80 15.70
CA HIS A 143 -10.22 15.04 15.87
C HIS A 143 -10.39 13.94 14.83
N GLY A 144 -9.57 13.95 13.79
CA GLY A 144 -9.61 12.98 12.71
C GLY A 144 -8.36 12.98 11.87
N VAL A 145 -8.31 12.05 10.91
CA VAL A 145 -7.19 11.85 9.98
C VAL A 145 -7.74 11.77 8.56
N VAL A 146 -7.06 12.42 7.62
CA VAL A 146 -7.31 12.30 6.19
C VAL A 146 -6.09 11.68 5.54
N PHE A 147 -6.24 10.48 4.98
CA PHE A 147 -5.25 9.88 4.07
C PHE A 147 -5.56 10.35 2.65
N ILE A 148 -4.58 10.98 2.00
CA ILE A 148 -4.76 11.55 0.68
C ILE A 148 -3.49 11.36 -0.18
N THR A 149 -3.67 11.25 -1.50
CA THR A 149 -2.54 11.20 -2.43
C THR A 149 -2.15 12.60 -2.90
N GLY A 150 -0.85 12.90 -2.92
CA GLY A 150 -0.30 14.07 -3.58
C GLY A 150 -0.02 13.88 -5.07
N HIS A 151 -0.26 12.66 -5.57
CA HIS A 151 -0.11 12.34 -6.99
C HIS A 151 -1.41 12.64 -7.74
N ASN A 152 -1.29 13.29 -8.90
CA ASN A 152 -2.41 13.57 -9.80
C ASN A 152 -2.28 12.72 -11.05
N HIS A 153 -3.39 12.16 -11.54
CA HIS A 153 -3.42 11.58 -12.87
C HIS A 153 -3.26 12.67 -13.93
N PRO A 154 -2.47 12.44 -14.99
CA PRO A 154 -2.38 13.37 -16.10
C PRO A 154 -3.78 13.65 -16.69
N GLY A 155 -4.14 14.94 -16.77
CA GLY A 155 -5.43 15.38 -17.32
C GLY A 155 -6.58 15.48 -16.31
N GLU A 156 -6.39 15.08 -15.07
CA GLU A 156 -7.38 15.27 -14.01
C GLU A 156 -7.10 16.53 -13.17
N ALA A 157 -8.17 17.18 -12.73
CA ALA A 157 -8.06 18.22 -11.72
C ALA A 157 -7.54 17.58 -10.42
N GLY A 158 -6.34 17.98 -9.99
CA GLY A 158 -5.76 17.47 -8.75
C GLY A 158 -6.54 17.90 -7.51
N THR A 159 -6.07 17.46 -6.35
CA THR A 159 -6.61 17.88 -5.06
C THR A 159 -6.56 19.40 -4.91
N ASP A 160 -7.68 20.00 -4.55
CA ASP A 160 -7.76 21.40 -4.09
C ASP A 160 -7.19 21.49 -2.67
N TRP A 161 -5.88 21.73 -2.58
CA TRP A 161 -5.16 21.78 -1.30
C TRP A 161 -5.58 22.96 -0.43
N ARG A 162 -5.99 24.09 -1.04
CA ARG A 162 -6.51 25.26 -0.31
C ARG A 162 -7.79 24.90 0.43
N ARG A 163 -8.75 24.31 -0.28
CA ARG A 163 -10.04 23.88 0.31
C ARG A 163 -9.84 22.79 1.35
N LEU A 164 -8.96 21.80 1.07
CA LEU A 164 -8.63 20.76 2.02
C LEU A 164 -7.97 21.32 3.27
N GLY A 165 -7.03 22.26 3.12
CA GLY A 165 -6.37 22.94 4.24
C GLY A 165 -7.36 23.69 5.13
N ALA A 166 -8.29 24.43 4.53
CA ALA A 166 -9.36 25.10 5.27
C ALA A 166 -10.22 24.10 6.06
N THR A 167 -10.64 23.02 5.41
CA THR A 167 -11.40 21.94 6.08
C THR A 167 -10.60 21.29 7.21
N ALA A 168 -9.31 21.02 6.99
CA ALA A 168 -8.45 20.43 8.00
C ALA A 168 -8.27 21.32 9.23
N ARG A 169 -8.11 22.64 9.02
CA ARG A 169 -8.06 23.62 10.10
C ARG A 169 -9.37 23.64 10.89
N ASP A 170 -10.51 23.80 10.21
CA ASP A 170 -11.81 24.02 10.84
C ASP A 170 -12.31 22.77 11.57
N ALA A 171 -12.08 21.58 11.01
CA ALA A 171 -12.42 20.28 11.61
C ALA A 171 -11.29 19.68 12.47
N ARG A 172 -10.15 20.36 12.61
CA ARG A 172 -8.96 19.88 13.35
C ARG A 172 -8.52 18.49 12.88
N LEU A 173 -8.16 18.37 11.59
CA LEU A 173 -7.74 17.11 11.00
C LEU A 173 -6.22 17.06 10.82
N THR A 174 -5.65 15.89 11.01
CA THR A 174 -4.29 15.58 10.54
C THR A 174 -4.35 15.16 9.08
N LEU A 175 -3.55 15.77 8.23
CA LEU A 175 -3.40 15.38 6.84
C LEU A 175 -2.20 14.44 6.69
N VAL A 176 -2.43 13.25 6.16
CA VAL A 176 -1.39 12.26 5.83
C VAL A 176 -1.32 12.16 4.31
N ILE A 177 -0.26 12.75 3.73
CA ILE A 177 -0.13 12.92 2.28
C ILE A 177 0.85 11.88 1.72
N TYR A 178 0.35 10.95 0.94
CA TYR A 178 1.14 9.94 0.25
C TYR A 178 1.60 10.45 -1.12
N MET A 179 2.79 10.01 -1.56
CA MET A 179 3.32 10.33 -2.89
C MET A 179 3.39 11.85 -3.18
N GLY A 180 3.54 12.67 -2.13
CA GLY A 180 3.49 14.12 -2.22
C GLY A 180 4.83 14.79 -2.54
N ILE A 181 5.96 14.09 -2.47
CA ILE A 181 7.30 14.69 -2.52
C ILE A 181 7.55 15.42 -3.84
N ALA A 182 7.22 14.83 -4.97
CA ALA A 182 7.39 15.47 -6.28
C ALA A 182 6.59 16.79 -6.44
N SER A 183 5.50 16.92 -5.69
CA SER A 183 4.61 18.10 -5.70
C SER A 183 4.71 18.92 -4.42
N CYS A 184 5.69 18.65 -3.55
CA CYS A 184 5.78 19.21 -2.19
C CYS A 184 5.69 20.73 -2.16
N ALA A 185 6.45 21.41 -3.01
CA ALA A 185 6.46 22.89 -3.07
C ALA A 185 5.09 23.48 -3.47
N ARG A 186 4.36 22.83 -4.37
CA ARG A 186 3.01 23.23 -4.75
C ARG A 186 2.02 22.98 -3.60
N ILE A 187 2.07 21.79 -3.01
CA ILE A 187 1.22 21.41 -1.88
C ILE A 187 1.41 22.36 -0.71
N GLN A 188 2.67 22.66 -0.35
CA GLN A 188 3.01 23.62 0.71
C GLN A 188 2.41 24.98 0.44
N ARG A 189 2.65 25.55 -0.74
CA ARG A 189 2.15 26.88 -1.10
C ARG A 189 0.62 26.96 -0.99
N GLU A 190 -0.09 25.99 -1.55
CA GLU A 190 -1.56 25.97 -1.53
C GLU A 190 -2.13 25.71 -0.13
N LEU A 191 -1.49 24.89 0.70
CA LEU A 191 -1.88 24.70 2.10
C LEU A 191 -1.65 25.96 2.95
N LEU A 192 -0.58 26.72 2.70
CA LEU A 192 -0.30 27.97 3.42
C LEU A 192 -1.32 29.07 3.16
N ASP A 193 -2.11 28.98 2.09
CA ASP A 193 -3.25 29.87 1.86
C ASP A 193 -4.39 29.66 2.90
N ALA A 194 -4.41 28.54 3.60
CA ALA A 194 -5.48 28.15 4.52
C ALA A 194 -5.00 27.77 5.93
N LEU A 195 -3.77 27.29 6.04
CA LEU A 195 -3.18 26.87 7.32
C LEU A 195 -2.17 27.91 7.84
N PRO A 196 -2.04 28.08 9.17
CA PRO A 196 -0.99 28.91 9.76
C PRO A 196 0.41 28.41 9.34
N ALA A 197 1.34 29.35 9.10
CA ALA A 197 2.70 29.02 8.70
C ALA A 197 3.49 28.19 9.73
N HIS A 198 3.08 28.22 10.99
CA HIS A 198 3.65 27.43 12.09
C HIS A 198 3.00 26.06 12.29
N THR A 199 2.12 25.63 11.36
CA THR A 199 1.51 24.28 11.41
C THR A 199 2.62 23.23 11.36
N PRO A 200 2.71 22.33 12.38
CA PRO A 200 3.72 21.29 12.40
C PRO A 200 3.58 20.35 11.20
N ALA A 201 4.71 20.03 10.57
CA ALA A 201 4.79 19.12 9.45
C ALA A 201 5.99 18.18 9.60
N ALA A 202 5.86 16.94 9.15
CA ALA A 202 6.93 15.97 9.07
C ALA A 202 6.96 15.33 7.67
N VAL A 203 8.16 15.09 7.17
CA VAL A 203 8.39 14.29 5.96
C VAL A 203 9.12 13.04 6.38
N ILE A 204 8.54 11.88 6.09
CA ILE A 204 9.10 10.59 6.48
C ILE A 204 9.29 9.76 5.21
N GLN A 205 10.47 9.21 5.05
CA GLN A 205 10.85 8.34 3.95
C GLN A 205 11.35 7.01 4.52
N HIS A 206 11.17 5.92 3.79
CA HIS A 206 11.63 4.57 4.20
C HIS A 206 11.15 4.14 5.60
N VAL A 207 9.87 4.39 5.88
CA VAL A 207 9.24 4.11 7.18
C VAL A 207 9.55 2.69 7.65
N SER A 208 10.01 2.56 8.90
CA SER A 208 10.41 1.32 9.58
C SER A 208 11.63 0.58 8.99
N LEU A 209 12.30 1.17 8.03
CA LEU A 209 13.54 0.62 7.49
C LEU A 209 14.76 1.31 8.11
N PRO A 210 15.96 0.69 8.10
CA PRO A 210 17.17 1.28 8.68
C PRO A 210 17.57 2.65 8.10
N GLN A 211 17.02 3.00 6.93
CA GLN A 211 17.28 4.27 6.23
C GLN A 211 16.24 5.37 6.52
N GLN A 212 15.33 5.16 7.47
CA GLN A 212 14.29 6.14 7.84
C GLN A 212 14.87 7.49 8.29
#